data_a0d1e84b8d46391a68450eb8a50260ce
#
_entry.id   a0d1e84b8d46391a68450eb8a50260ce
#
_cell.length_a   1.000
_cell.length_b   1.000
_cell.length_c   1.000
_cell.angle_alpha   90.00
_cell.angle_beta   90.00
_cell.angle_gamma   90.00
#
_symmetry.space_group_name_H-M   'P 1'
#
loop_
_entity.id
_entity.type
_entity.pdbx_description
1 polymer ?
#
loop_
_entity_poly.entity_id
_entity_poly.type
_entity_poly.pdbx_seq_one_letter_code
_entity_poly.pdbx_strand_id
1 'polypeptide(L)'
;DLLQTYGQGGNCGFDKLFYYDNSYLIADNNEAYVLETVGRDWAEKRVDGRYNISNRLSLNLGYDTNGKLAKGFAMKSSDFLFTKFSGSKQRQKDACGYLDMKKFTLEVMTRTLRHHHPEDEKKLFRKGSVRSVCMHASLLGDHTTGSMIVVRAGNRTTVWLTGCSSPCLSAYKPVYFPQVVPPVFTDAKTSLRYWLKREYLVRAVYAGAIDAARLRTALRSLETQFIEEEAELFTADPDEEALMAFSLECHRREEELIN
;
A
#
# COMPACT_ATOMS: atom_id res chain seq x y z
N ASP A 1 22.80 -14.54 1.13
CA ASP A 1 24.19 -14.23 1.53
C ASP A 1 24.31 -12.94 2.34
N LEU A 2 23.75 -11.77 1.91
CA LEU A 2 23.82 -10.52 2.66
C LEU A 2 23.14 -10.63 4.03
N LEU A 3 21.94 -11.20 4.08
CA LEU A 3 21.19 -11.39 5.32
C LEU A 3 21.95 -12.29 6.29
N GLN A 4 22.50 -13.41 5.81
CA GLN A 4 23.26 -14.34 6.63
C GLN A 4 24.56 -13.72 7.15
N THR A 5 25.22 -12.89 6.35
CA THR A 5 26.48 -12.23 6.71
C THR A 5 26.26 -11.09 7.73
N TYR A 6 25.31 -10.19 7.44
CA TYR A 6 25.16 -8.94 8.19
C TYR A 6 23.94 -8.93 9.11
N GLY A 7 22.94 -9.79 8.87
CA GLY A 7 21.63 -9.70 9.48
C GLY A 7 20.82 -8.51 8.94
N GLN A 8 19.56 -8.45 9.26
CA GLN A 8 18.71 -7.32 8.87
C GLN A 8 18.84 -6.10 9.80
N GLY A 9 19.72 -6.15 10.79
CA GLY A 9 19.66 -5.25 11.92
C GLY A 9 18.44 -5.62 12.77
N GLY A 10 18.19 -5.21 13.83
CA GLY A 10 17.02 -5.70 14.57
C GLY A 10 16.45 -4.65 15.44
N ASN A 11 16.89 -3.49 15.46
CA ASN A 11 16.53 -2.56 16.49
C ASN A 11 16.66 -1.12 15.99
N CYS A 12 15.74 -0.77 15.10
CA CYS A 12 15.70 0.55 14.50
C CYS A 12 14.61 1.38 15.16
N GLY A 13 14.93 2.08 16.23
CA GLY A 13 14.06 3.08 16.82
C GLY A 13 13.74 2.86 18.28
N PHE A 14 13.43 3.93 18.98
CA PHE A 14 13.03 4.01 20.39
C PHE A 14 13.83 3.10 21.34
N ASP A 15 15.11 3.42 21.54
CA ASP A 15 15.96 2.88 22.60
C ASP A 15 15.97 1.35 22.74
N LYS A 16 16.01 0.64 21.60
CA LYS A 16 16.13 -0.82 21.58
C LYS A 16 14.91 -1.60 22.09
N LEU A 17 13.74 -1.00 22.17
CA LEU A 17 12.51 -1.64 22.64
C LEU A 17 11.71 -2.34 21.53
N PHE A 18 11.95 -2.00 20.25
CA PHE A 18 11.18 -2.53 19.15
C PHE A 18 12.06 -3.25 18.13
N TYR A 19 11.75 -4.51 17.87
CA TYR A 19 12.33 -5.30 16.79
C TYR A 19 11.46 -5.19 15.55
N TYR A 20 12.07 -4.99 14.39
CA TYR A 20 11.39 -5.07 13.11
C TYR A 20 11.73 -6.39 12.42
N ASP A 21 10.71 -7.23 12.30
CA ASP A 21 10.73 -8.34 11.39
C ASP A 21 10.16 -7.87 10.07
N ASN A 22 10.70 -8.33 8.94
CA ASN A 22 10.29 -7.85 7.65
C ASN A 22 9.59 -8.93 6.85
N SER A 23 8.57 -8.51 6.08
CA SER A 23 7.92 -9.31 5.06
C SER A 23 7.97 -8.55 3.74
N TYR A 24 8.42 -9.22 2.70
CA TYR A 24 8.55 -8.68 1.35
C TYR A 24 7.71 -9.50 0.39
N LEU A 25 7.04 -8.83 -0.54
CA LEU A 25 6.46 -9.44 -1.72
C LEU A 25 7.30 -9.01 -2.91
N ILE A 26 7.98 -9.97 -3.53
CA ILE A 26 8.91 -9.75 -4.63
C ILE A 26 8.33 -10.40 -5.87
N ALA A 27 8.16 -9.65 -6.94
CA ALA A 27 7.56 -10.18 -8.17
C ALA A 27 8.20 -9.59 -9.42
N ASP A 28 8.30 -10.41 -10.45
CA ASP A 28 8.60 -9.98 -11.82
C ASP A 28 7.48 -10.43 -12.79
N ASN A 29 7.78 -10.53 -14.09
CA ASN A 29 6.80 -10.95 -15.10
C ASN A 29 6.50 -12.45 -15.07
N ASN A 30 7.34 -13.28 -14.44
CA ASN A 30 7.33 -14.72 -14.53
C ASN A 30 6.99 -15.38 -13.20
N GLU A 31 7.43 -14.78 -12.10
CA GLU A 31 7.30 -15.39 -10.79
C GLU A 31 7.15 -14.36 -9.67
N ALA A 32 6.65 -14.81 -8.53
CA ALA A 32 6.56 -14.01 -7.33
C ALA A 32 6.92 -14.83 -6.08
N TYR A 33 7.50 -14.17 -5.10
CA TYR A 33 7.91 -14.76 -3.83
C TYR A 33 7.49 -13.89 -2.67
N VAL A 34 7.16 -14.53 -1.56
CA VAL A 34 7.14 -13.90 -0.24
C VAL A 34 8.42 -14.26 0.48
N LEU A 35 9.12 -13.27 1.00
CA LEU A 35 10.31 -13.42 1.83
C LEU A 35 10.03 -12.80 3.20
N GLU A 36 10.19 -13.56 4.25
CA GLU A 36 10.12 -13.10 5.64
C GLU A 36 11.48 -13.25 6.30
N THR A 37 11.93 -12.24 7.04
CA THR A 37 13.28 -12.22 7.64
C THR A 37 13.23 -11.80 9.11
N VAL A 38 14.04 -12.47 9.94
CA VAL A 38 14.19 -12.21 11.38
C VAL A 38 15.67 -12.35 11.76
N GLY A 39 16.32 -11.25 12.11
CA GLY A 39 17.76 -11.28 12.39
C GLY A 39 18.57 -11.82 11.21
N ARG A 40 19.05 -13.06 11.31
CA ARG A 40 19.74 -13.77 10.22
C ARG A 40 18.94 -14.94 9.66
N ASP A 41 17.80 -15.22 10.26
CA ASP A 41 16.91 -16.30 9.81
C ASP A 41 15.94 -15.76 8.76
N TRP A 42 15.45 -16.60 7.88
CA TRP A 42 14.57 -16.23 6.80
C TRP A 42 13.65 -17.38 6.39
N ALA A 43 12.53 -17.01 5.80
CA ALA A 43 11.60 -17.94 5.18
C ALA A 43 11.17 -17.40 3.82
N GLU A 44 11.02 -18.28 2.85
CA GLU A 44 10.52 -17.91 1.53
C GLU A 44 9.39 -18.84 1.09
N LYS A 45 8.53 -18.31 0.25
CA LYS A 45 7.47 -19.06 -0.41
C LYS A 45 7.23 -18.51 -1.79
N ARG A 46 7.26 -19.38 -2.82
CA ARG A 46 6.77 -19.03 -4.14
C ARG A 46 5.27 -18.78 -4.09
N VAL A 47 4.82 -17.73 -4.76
CA VAL A 47 3.42 -17.34 -4.85
C VAL A 47 2.84 -17.87 -6.16
N ASP A 48 1.84 -18.73 -6.04
CA ASP A 48 1.04 -19.18 -7.17
C ASP A 48 -0.33 -18.50 -7.09
N GLY A 49 -0.58 -17.56 -8.02
CA GLY A 49 -1.80 -16.78 -8.06
C GLY A 49 -1.78 -15.55 -7.16
N ARG A 50 -2.59 -15.51 -6.10
CA ARG A 50 -2.81 -14.32 -5.28
C ARG A 50 -2.27 -14.51 -3.87
N TYR A 51 -1.66 -13.47 -3.34
CA TYR A 51 -1.13 -13.47 -1.98
C TYR A 51 -1.23 -12.10 -1.33
N ASN A 52 -1.27 -12.06 0.01
CA ASN A 52 -1.11 -10.85 0.77
C ASN A 52 -0.20 -11.04 1.98
N ILE A 53 0.47 -9.98 2.37
CA ILE A 53 1.26 -9.88 3.59
C ILE A 53 0.69 -8.76 4.48
N SER A 54 0.97 -8.82 5.76
CA SER A 54 0.62 -7.80 6.74
C SER A 54 1.73 -7.69 7.78
N ASN A 55 1.62 -6.79 8.75
CA ASN A 55 2.61 -6.59 9.81
C ASN A 55 2.73 -7.82 10.75
N ARG A 56 3.02 -8.99 10.19
CA ARG A 56 3.23 -10.24 10.91
C ARG A 56 3.94 -11.25 10.04
N LEU A 57 4.72 -12.10 10.66
CA LEU A 57 5.24 -13.30 10.01
C LEU A 57 4.11 -14.31 9.82
N SER A 58 4.10 -14.97 8.67
CA SER A 58 3.03 -15.90 8.28
C SER A 58 3.55 -17.25 7.75
N LEU A 59 4.82 -17.32 7.35
CA LEU A 59 5.43 -18.51 6.81
C LEU A 59 5.82 -19.49 7.92
N ASN A 60 5.47 -20.76 7.75
CA ASN A 60 5.75 -21.79 8.76
C ASN A 60 7.09 -22.52 8.53
N LEU A 61 7.56 -22.57 7.28
CA LEU A 61 8.85 -23.13 6.92
C LEU A 61 9.84 -22.00 6.71
N GLY A 62 10.99 -22.07 7.34
CA GLY A 62 12.06 -21.10 7.22
C GLY A 62 13.42 -21.76 7.37
N TYR A 63 14.45 -20.96 7.16
CA TYR A 63 15.85 -21.36 7.28
C TYR A 63 16.49 -20.66 8.47
N ASP A 64 17.23 -21.41 9.28
CA ASP A 64 17.98 -20.85 10.40
C ASP A 64 19.28 -20.14 9.91
N THR A 65 20.00 -19.53 10.85
CA THR A 65 21.29 -18.85 10.60
C THR A 65 22.32 -19.73 9.87
N ASN A 66 22.18 -21.04 9.97
CA ASN A 66 23.07 -22.01 9.30
C ASN A 66 22.50 -22.52 7.96
N GLY A 67 21.37 -21.97 7.50
CA GLY A 67 20.69 -22.38 6.27
C GLY A 67 19.95 -23.71 6.39
N LYS A 68 19.64 -24.18 7.62
CA LYS A 68 18.87 -25.40 7.82
C LYS A 68 17.39 -25.11 7.85
N LEU A 69 16.64 -25.91 7.08
CA LEU A 69 15.18 -25.82 7.06
C LEU A 69 14.58 -26.20 8.42
N ALA A 70 13.77 -25.30 8.97
CA ALA A 70 13.10 -25.48 10.26
C ALA A 70 11.60 -25.18 10.16
N LYS A 71 10.78 -25.96 10.85
CA LYS A 71 9.35 -25.70 10.99
C LYS A 71 9.08 -24.72 12.12
N GLY A 72 7.95 -24.01 12.01
CA GLY A 72 7.50 -23.08 13.05
C GLY A 72 8.21 -21.73 13.01
N PHE A 73 8.73 -21.30 11.86
CA PHE A 73 9.44 -20.02 11.68
C PHE A 73 8.63 -18.84 12.23
N ALA A 74 7.42 -18.60 11.73
CA ALA A 74 6.58 -17.51 12.20
C ALA A 74 6.24 -17.59 13.69
N MET A 75 5.99 -18.80 14.21
CA MET A 75 5.64 -19.01 15.60
C MET A 75 6.82 -18.77 16.56
N LYS A 76 8.02 -19.17 16.18
CA LYS A 76 9.24 -19.01 16.99
C LYS A 76 9.75 -17.58 16.99
N SER A 77 9.53 -16.88 15.88
CA SER A 77 10.14 -15.58 15.62
C SER A 77 9.20 -14.40 15.85
N SER A 78 7.88 -14.62 15.90
CA SER A 78 6.90 -13.54 16.10
C SER A 78 6.89 -13.03 17.54
N ASP A 79 6.90 -11.70 17.70
CA ASP A 79 6.51 -11.08 18.96
C ASP A 79 4.98 -11.21 19.15
N PHE A 80 4.58 -12.06 20.07
CA PHE A 80 3.18 -12.38 20.32
C PHE A 80 2.36 -11.17 20.75
N LEU A 81 2.91 -10.31 21.58
CA LEU A 81 2.21 -9.13 22.12
C LEU A 81 1.97 -8.10 21.02
N PHE A 82 3.01 -7.70 20.29
CA PHE A 82 2.88 -6.73 19.19
C PHE A 82 1.99 -7.25 18.06
N THR A 83 2.14 -8.50 17.66
CA THR A 83 1.29 -9.13 16.64
C THR A 83 -0.19 -9.12 17.04
N LYS A 84 -0.50 -9.33 18.31
CA LYS A 84 -1.88 -9.34 18.84
C LYS A 84 -2.51 -7.94 18.79
N PHE A 85 -1.76 -6.89 19.13
CA PHE A 85 -2.27 -5.52 19.20
C PHE A 85 -2.18 -4.77 17.86
N SER A 86 -1.38 -5.22 16.91
CA SER A 86 -1.18 -4.55 15.62
C SER A 86 -2.39 -4.57 14.68
N GLY A 87 -3.42 -5.39 14.95
CA GLY A 87 -4.55 -5.60 14.04
C GLY A 87 -4.19 -6.31 12.73
N SER A 88 -2.94 -6.73 12.56
CA SER A 88 -2.40 -7.30 11.31
C SER A 88 -3.14 -8.53 10.83
N LYS A 89 -3.55 -9.43 11.76
CA LYS A 89 -4.33 -10.63 11.44
C LYS A 89 -5.69 -10.29 10.83
N GLN A 90 -6.36 -9.25 11.35
CA GLN A 90 -7.64 -8.82 10.82
C GLN A 90 -7.48 -8.19 9.43
N ARG A 91 -6.51 -7.28 9.25
CA ARG A 91 -6.22 -6.71 7.93
C ARG A 91 -5.90 -7.77 6.88
N GLN A 92 -5.09 -8.76 7.24
CA GLN A 92 -4.75 -9.86 6.35
C GLN A 92 -5.99 -10.67 5.96
N LYS A 93 -6.86 -10.99 6.92
CA LYS A 93 -8.11 -11.71 6.69
C LYS A 93 -9.05 -10.94 5.76
N ASP A 94 -9.24 -9.64 6.02
CA ASP A 94 -10.12 -8.80 5.22
C ASP A 94 -9.60 -8.64 3.78
N ALA A 95 -8.29 -8.46 3.60
CA ALA A 95 -7.67 -8.42 2.28
C ALA A 95 -7.81 -9.75 1.53
N CYS A 96 -7.69 -10.91 2.20
CA CYS A 96 -7.92 -12.23 1.58
C CYS A 96 -9.31 -12.34 0.97
N GLY A 97 -10.35 -11.83 1.62
CA GLY A 97 -11.71 -11.86 1.09
C GLY A 97 -11.86 -11.18 -0.28
N TYR A 98 -11.06 -10.15 -0.55
CA TYR A 98 -11.02 -9.52 -1.88
C TYR A 98 -10.18 -10.32 -2.88
N LEU A 99 -9.10 -10.95 -2.43
CA LEU A 99 -8.24 -11.77 -3.28
C LEU A 99 -8.99 -13.00 -3.83
N ASP A 100 -9.99 -13.50 -3.12
CA ASP A 100 -10.79 -14.65 -3.53
C ASP A 100 -11.84 -14.31 -4.60
N MET A 101 -11.98 -13.05 -5.00
CA MET A 101 -12.91 -12.64 -6.06
C MET A 101 -12.53 -13.29 -7.40
N LYS A 102 -13.53 -13.76 -8.16
CA LYS A 102 -13.33 -14.42 -9.46
C LYS A 102 -12.57 -13.55 -10.45
N LYS A 103 -12.89 -12.27 -10.51
CA LYS A 103 -12.24 -11.28 -11.37
C LYS A 103 -11.43 -10.32 -10.53
N PHE A 104 -10.11 -10.32 -10.71
CA PHE A 104 -9.19 -9.45 -9.99
C PHE A 104 -8.75 -8.32 -10.92
N THR A 105 -9.23 -7.12 -10.67
CA THR A 105 -8.98 -5.92 -11.48
C THR A 105 -8.30 -4.83 -10.67
N LEU A 106 -7.87 -3.77 -11.32
CA LEU A 106 -7.33 -2.58 -10.64
C LEU A 106 -8.33 -2.00 -9.65
N GLU A 107 -9.61 -1.93 -9.98
CA GLU A 107 -10.66 -1.43 -9.07
C GLU A 107 -10.84 -2.34 -7.84
N VAL A 108 -10.69 -3.66 -8.01
CA VAL A 108 -10.69 -4.58 -6.85
C VAL A 108 -9.49 -4.29 -5.96
N MET A 109 -8.31 -4.03 -6.54
CA MET A 109 -7.12 -3.69 -5.77
C MET A 109 -7.28 -2.35 -5.04
N THR A 110 -7.78 -1.29 -5.70
CA THR A 110 -8.02 0.00 -5.05
C THR A 110 -9.01 -0.13 -3.89
N ARG A 111 -10.08 -0.93 -4.06
CA ARG A 111 -11.05 -1.23 -3.00
C ARG A 111 -10.43 -2.01 -1.84
N THR A 112 -9.60 -3.01 -2.14
CA THR A 112 -8.88 -3.80 -1.13
C THR A 112 -8.01 -2.91 -0.25
N LEU A 113 -7.19 -2.06 -0.88
CA LEU A 113 -6.26 -1.17 -0.16
C LEU A 113 -6.96 -0.04 0.61
N ARG A 114 -8.22 0.27 0.27
CA ARG A 114 -9.08 1.22 0.99
C ARG A 114 -10.08 0.57 1.92
N HIS A 115 -9.96 -0.74 2.15
CA HIS A 115 -10.92 -1.44 3.00
C HIS A 115 -10.85 -0.93 4.44
N HIS A 116 -12.03 -0.65 5.00
CA HIS A 116 -12.23 -0.35 6.41
C HIS A 116 -12.99 -1.49 7.07
N HIS A 117 -12.58 -1.85 8.27
CA HIS A 117 -13.32 -2.83 9.06
C HIS A 117 -14.73 -2.29 9.35
N PRO A 118 -15.81 -3.09 9.20
CA PRO A 118 -17.20 -2.60 9.32
C PRO A 118 -17.51 -1.86 10.62
N GLU A 119 -16.90 -2.27 11.74
CA GLU A 119 -17.09 -1.59 13.03
C GLU A 119 -16.42 -0.21 13.09
N ASP A 120 -15.45 0.05 12.21
CA ASP A 120 -14.74 1.33 12.16
C ASP A 120 -15.43 2.33 11.24
N GLU A 121 -16.18 1.87 10.21
CA GLU A 121 -16.75 2.73 9.15
C GLU A 121 -17.55 3.94 9.69
N LYS A 122 -18.28 3.75 10.78
CA LYS A 122 -19.07 4.83 11.41
C LYS A 122 -18.23 5.85 12.20
N LYS A 123 -16.95 5.55 12.45
CA LYS A 123 -16.08 6.31 13.36
C LYS A 123 -14.73 6.67 12.74
N LEU A 124 -14.52 6.40 11.45
CA LEU A 124 -13.22 6.49 10.78
C LEU A 124 -12.43 7.76 11.12
N PHE A 125 -13.12 8.90 11.08
CA PHE A 125 -12.50 10.21 11.29
C PHE A 125 -12.62 10.73 12.73
N ARG A 126 -13.08 9.91 13.66
CA ARG A 126 -13.18 10.26 15.09
C ARG A 126 -12.35 9.31 15.95
N LYS A 127 -12.42 8.03 15.66
CA LYS A 127 -11.76 6.96 16.39
C LYS A 127 -11.47 5.82 15.42
N GLY A 128 -10.44 5.96 14.63
CA GLY A 128 -9.95 4.90 13.76
C GLY A 128 -9.34 3.74 14.54
N SER A 129 -9.03 2.68 13.84
CA SER A 129 -8.35 1.52 14.43
C SER A 129 -7.30 0.94 13.50
N VAL A 130 -6.39 0.18 14.09
CA VAL A 130 -5.34 -0.56 13.37
C VAL A 130 -5.87 -1.82 12.65
N ARG A 131 -7.18 -2.11 12.74
CA ARG A 131 -7.80 -3.29 12.11
C ARG A 131 -8.12 -3.11 10.64
N SER A 132 -8.27 -1.87 10.19
CA SER A 132 -8.57 -1.54 8.79
C SER A 132 -7.33 -1.59 7.92
N VAL A 133 -7.44 -2.02 6.66
CA VAL A 133 -6.34 -1.97 5.69
C VAL A 133 -5.95 -0.51 5.43
N CYS A 134 -6.92 0.35 5.15
CA CYS A 134 -6.75 1.79 5.19
C CYS A 134 -6.94 2.24 6.65
N MET A 135 -5.85 2.28 7.40
CA MET A 135 -5.87 2.69 8.81
C MET A 135 -6.12 4.18 8.93
N HIS A 136 -7.00 4.53 9.85
CA HIS A 136 -7.23 5.90 10.28
C HIS A 136 -6.70 6.08 11.70
N ALA A 137 -6.27 7.31 12.03
CA ALA A 137 -5.63 7.62 13.30
C ALA A 137 -6.32 6.95 14.48
N SER A 138 -5.59 6.05 15.14
CA SER A 138 -5.99 5.35 16.35
C SER A 138 -5.57 6.14 17.58
N LEU A 139 -5.80 5.60 18.78
CA LEU A 139 -5.32 6.18 20.03
C LEU A 139 -3.78 6.36 20.05
N LEU A 140 -3.06 5.51 19.31
CA LEU A 140 -1.60 5.56 19.18
C LEU A 140 -1.14 6.45 18.01
N GLY A 141 -2.04 7.08 17.27
CA GLY A 141 -1.72 7.98 16.17
C GLY A 141 -1.39 7.28 14.84
N ASP A 142 -1.37 5.96 14.78
CA ASP A 142 -1.05 5.21 13.56
C ASP A 142 -2.10 5.40 12.48
N HIS A 143 -1.68 5.70 11.26
CA HIS A 143 -2.54 5.79 10.08
C HIS A 143 -1.78 5.43 8.81
N THR A 144 -2.51 5.08 7.76
CA THR A 144 -1.93 4.80 6.44
C THR A 144 -1.50 6.12 5.79
N THR A 145 -0.22 6.24 5.45
CA THR A 145 0.39 7.48 4.92
C THR A 145 0.47 7.54 3.41
N GLY A 146 0.16 6.46 2.72
CA GLY A 146 0.12 6.37 1.27
C GLY A 146 -0.30 5.00 0.81
N SER A 147 -0.60 4.87 -0.47
CA SER A 147 -0.93 3.60 -1.09
C SER A 147 -0.45 3.56 -2.54
N MET A 148 0.00 2.39 -2.96
CA MET A 148 0.58 2.17 -4.27
C MET A 148 0.11 0.84 -4.85
N ILE A 149 -0.18 0.82 -6.14
CA ILE A 149 -0.49 -0.38 -6.92
C ILE A 149 0.43 -0.39 -8.13
N VAL A 150 1.12 -1.49 -8.35
CA VAL A 150 1.94 -1.69 -9.55
C VAL A 150 1.23 -2.65 -10.48
N VAL A 151 0.97 -2.20 -11.71
CA VAL A 151 0.40 -3.01 -12.79
C VAL A 151 1.48 -3.25 -13.83
N ARG A 152 1.73 -4.52 -14.13
CA ARG A 152 2.67 -4.91 -15.18
C ARG A 152 1.91 -5.59 -16.31
N ALA A 153 2.12 -5.11 -17.53
CA ALA A 153 1.52 -5.65 -18.74
C ALA A 153 2.57 -5.69 -19.86
N GLY A 154 3.16 -6.87 -20.09
CA GLY A 154 4.30 -7.01 -20.99
C GLY A 154 5.50 -6.19 -20.50
N ASN A 155 6.01 -5.29 -21.33
CA ASN A 155 7.14 -4.41 -21.01
C ASN A 155 6.74 -3.12 -20.28
N ARG A 156 5.44 -2.88 -20.07
CA ARG A 156 4.95 -1.67 -19.42
C ARG A 156 4.76 -1.89 -17.93
N THR A 157 5.08 -0.85 -17.17
CA THR A 157 4.84 -0.80 -15.73
C THR A 157 4.12 0.51 -15.40
N THR A 158 2.86 0.42 -15.00
CA THR A 158 2.11 1.55 -14.45
C THR A 158 2.10 1.45 -12.93
N VAL A 159 2.45 2.54 -12.27
CA VAL A 159 2.39 2.69 -10.82
C VAL A 159 1.27 3.66 -10.47
N TRP A 160 0.20 3.16 -9.84
CA TRP A 160 -0.90 3.96 -9.37
C TRP A 160 -0.65 4.42 -7.93
N LEU A 161 -0.62 5.72 -7.69
CA LEU A 161 -0.25 6.32 -6.40
C LEU A 161 -1.34 7.24 -5.86
N THR A 162 -1.58 7.21 -4.54
CA THR A 162 -2.42 8.22 -3.88
C THR A 162 -1.62 9.47 -3.50
N GLY A 163 -0.39 9.30 -3.04
CA GLY A 163 0.51 10.40 -2.68
C GLY A 163 0.10 11.22 -1.46
N CYS A 164 -0.77 10.69 -0.59
CA CYS A 164 -1.18 11.35 0.65
C CYS A 164 -1.60 10.35 1.72
N SER A 165 -1.77 10.84 2.94
CA SER A 165 -2.36 10.07 4.05
C SER A 165 -3.83 9.75 3.80
N SER A 166 -4.30 8.68 4.44
CA SER A 166 -5.69 8.21 4.29
C SER A 166 -6.06 7.95 2.83
N PRO A 167 -5.58 6.86 2.19
CA PRO A 167 -5.80 6.56 0.77
C PRO A 167 -7.25 6.62 0.29
N CYS A 168 -8.21 6.50 1.20
CA CYS A 168 -9.63 6.64 0.89
C CYS A 168 -10.06 8.10 0.63
N LEU A 169 -9.18 9.08 0.89
CA LEU A 169 -9.38 10.51 0.66
C LEU A 169 -8.52 11.05 -0.49
N SER A 170 -8.04 10.18 -1.38
CA SER A 170 -7.32 10.54 -2.61
C SER A 170 -7.70 9.59 -3.75
N ALA A 171 -7.63 10.06 -4.99
CA ALA A 171 -7.66 9.20 -6.15
C ALA A 171 -6.28 8.55 -6.37
N TYR A 172 -6.24 7.32 -6.88
CA TYR A 172 -5.02 6.77 -7.46
C TYR A 172 -4.78 7.43 -8.82
N LYS A 173 -3.54 7.85 -9.07
CA LYS A 173 -3.11 8.49 -10.31
C LYS A 173 -1.96 7.70 -10.91
N PRO A 174 -1.94 7.52 -12.25
CA PRO A 174 -0.92 6.72 -12.91
C PRO A 174 0.40 7.46 -13.04
N VAL A 175 1.50 6.72 -12.86
CA VAL A 175 2.88 7.11 -13.14
C VAL A 175 3.51 5.96 -13.92
N TYR A 176 4.19 6.26 -15.02
CA TYR A 176 4.74 5.26 -15.93
C TYR A 176 6.23 5.11 -15.71
N PHE A 177 6.56 4.29 -14.75
CA PHE A 177 7.92 4.10 -14.28
C PHE A 177 8.72 3.13 -15.18
N PRO A 178 10.03 3.39 -15.39
CA PRO A 178 10.85 4.49 -14.86
C PRO A 178 10.88 5.75 -15.73
N GLN A 179 10.32 5.71 -16.94
CA GLN A 179 10.53 6.73 -17.97
C GLN A 179 9.76 8.03 -17.73
N VAL A 180 8.53 7.89 -17.23
CA VAL A 180 7.60 9.02 -17.11
C VAL A 180 7.21 9.23 -15.65
N VAL A 181 7.94 10.11 -14.96
CA VAL A 181 7.67 10.45 -13.55
C VAL A 181 7.37 11.95 -13.44
N PRO A 182 6.14 12.35 -13.07
CA PRO A 182 5.78 13.75 -12.94
C PRO A 182 6.66 14.52 -11.94
N PRO A 183 6.92 15.84 -12.18
CA PRO A 183 7.74 16.67 -11.30
C PRO A 183 7.30 16.69 -9.84
N VAL A 184 6.01 16.46 -9.57
CA VAL A 184 5.47 16.33 -8.20
C VAL A 184 6.13 15.22 -7.40
N PHE A 185 6.79 14.24 -8.04
CA PHE A 185 7.49 13.14 -7.37
C PHE A 185 9.02 13.21 -7.50
N THR A 186 9.57 14.15 -8.25
CA THR A 186 11.01 14.26 -8.50
C THR A 186 11.62 15.52 -7.89
N ASP A 187 10.84 16.59 -7.70
CA ASP A 187 11.29 17.83 -7.05
C ASP A 187 10.81 17.89 -5.61
N ALA A 188 11.73 17.88 -4.65
CA ALA A 188 11.43 17.83 -3.23
C ALA A 188 10.51 18.98 -2.74
N LYS A 189 10.68 20.19 -3.26
CA LYS A 189 9.86 21.36 -2.88
C LYS A 189 8.44 21.23 -3.41
N THR A 190 8.28 20.77 -4.64
CA THR A 190 6.97 20.52 -5.27
C THR A 190 6.28 19.35 -4.58
N SER A 191 6.99 18.27 -4.30
CA SER A 191 6.49 17.11 -3.56
C SER A 191 5.95 17.49 -2.19
N LEU A 192 6.71 18.31 -1.44
CA LEU A 192 6.30 18.76 -0.12
C LEU A 192 5.02 19.62 -0.17
N ARG A 193 4.91 20.55 -1.13
CA ARG A 193 3.72 21.39 -1.31
C ARG A 193 2.49 20.55 -1.66
N TYR A 194 2.67 19.61 -2.58
CA TYR A 194 1.63 18.66 -2.99
C TYR A 194 1.13 17.85 -1.78
N TRP A 195 2.05 17.29 -1.00
CA TRP A 195 1.71 16.50 0.18
C TRP A 195 1.01 17.36 1.25
N LEU A 196 1.55 18.53 1.59
CA LEU A 196 0.96 19.43 2.59
C LEU A 196 -0.47 19.84 2.24
N LYS A 197 -0.76 20.16 0.99
CA LYS A 197 -2.10 20.51 0.54
C LYS A 197 -3.11 19.39 0.84
N ARG A 198 -2.73 18.15 0.57
CA ARG A 198 -3.56 16.97 0.83
C ARG A 198 -3.70 16.67 2.31
N GLU A 199 -2.66 16.87 3.09
CA GLU A 199 -2.73 16.75 4.55
C GLU A 199 -3.68 17.77 5.17
N TYR A 200 -3.75 18.98 4.67
CA TYR A 200 -4.75 19.96 5.09
C TYR A 200 -6.17 19.50 4.77
N LEU A 201 -6.40 18.94 3.58
CA LEU A 201 -7.69 18.34 3.21
C LEU A 201 -8.06 17.19 4.18
N VAL A 202 -7.15 16.28 4.44
CA VAL A 202 -7.35 15.16 5.37
C VAL A 202 -7.72 15.69 6.76
N ARG A 203 -7.00 16.66 7.27
CA ARG A 203 -7.28 17.31 8.56
C ARG A 203 -8.63 18.02 8.58
N ALA A 204 -9.04 18.67 7.49
CA ALA A 204 -10.35 19.30 7.37
C ALA A 204 -11.49 18.28 7.44
N VAL A 205 -11.29 17.09 6.82
CA VAL A 205 -12.25 15.97 6.95
C VAL A 205 -12.31 15.46 8.39
N TYR A 206 -11.18 15.27 9.07
CA TYR A 206 -11.15 14.86 10.48
C TYR A 206 -11.80 15.89 11.41
N ALA A 207 -11.69 17.17 11.09
CA ALA A 207 -12.34 18.25 11.82
C ALA A 207 -13.85 18.39 11.50
N GLY A 208 -14.36 17.62 10.53
CA GLY A 208 -15.77 17.71 10.10
C GLY A 208 -16.10 18.93 9.24
N ALA A 209 -15.09 19.68 8.77
CA ALA A 209 -15.28 20.82 7.89
C ALA A 209 -15.61 20.41 6.44
N ILE A 210 -15.25 19.18 6.06
CA ILE A 210 -15.53 18.59 4.75
C ILE A 210 -16.27 17.26 4.93
N ASP A 211 -17.32 17.06 4.15
CA ASP A 211 -18.08 15.81 4.13
C ASP A 211 -17.25 14.70 3.48
N ALA A 212 -16.82 13.77 4.31
CA ALA A 212 -15.99 12.64 3.90
C ALA A 212 -16.71 11.72 2.89
N ALA A 213 -18.03 11.50 3.03
CA ALA A 213 -18.76 10.59 2.16
C ALA A 213 -18.88 11.17 0.75
N ARG A 214 -19.22 12.46 0.66
CA ARG A 214 -19.28 13.18 -0.61
C ARG A 214 -17.92 13.23 -1.31
N LEU A 215 -16.86 13.58 -0.58
CA LEU A 215 -15.50 13.63 -1.10
C LEU A 215 -15.05 12.25 -1.62
N ARG A 216 -15.24 11.20 -0.84
CA ARG A 216 -14.88 9.82 -1.24
C ARG A 216 -15.63 9.38 -2.48
N THR A 217 -16.90 9.73 -2.63
CA THR A 217 -17.69 9.41 -3.81
C THR A 217 -17.14 10.12 -5.05
N ALA A 218 -16.87 11.42 -4.95
CA ALA A 218 -16.31 12.20 -6.05
C ALA A 218 -14.93 11.70 -6.49
N LEU A 219 -14.03 11.41 -5.53
CA LEU A 219 -12.71 10.86 -5.82
C LEU A 219 -12.75 9.48 -6.49
N ARG A 220 -13.69 8.60 -6.09
CA ARG A 220 -13.88 7.30 -6.74
C ARG A 220 -14.39 7.43 -8.17
N SER A 221 -15.35 8.34 -8.40
CA SER A 221 -15.85 8.59 -9.75
C SER A 221 -14.75 9.11 -10.66
N LEU A 222 -13.91 10.02 -10.16
CA LEU A 222 -12.76 10.53 -10.88
C LEU A 222 -11.72 9.43 -11.19
N GLU A 223 -11.43 8.57 -10.24
CA GLU A 223 -10.51 7.44 -10.41
C GLU A 223 -11.02 6.43 -11.44
N THR A 224 -12.32 6.14 -11.45
CA THR A 224 -12.92 5.27 -12.48
C THR A 224 -12.68 5.84 -13.87
N GLN A 225 -12.87 7.15 -14.06
CA GLN A 225 -12.57 7.82 -15.33
C GLN A 225 -11.08 7.68 -15.71
N PHE A 226 -10.16 7.86 -14.76
CA PHE A 226 -8.74 7.67 -15.02
C PHE A 226 -8.39 6.25 -15.49
N ILE A 227 -9.01 5.24 -14.90
CA ILE A 227 -8.79 3.84 -15.27
C ILE A 227 -9.34 3.55 -16.68
N GLU A 228 -10.51 4.07 -17.01
CA GLU A 228 -11.13 3.92 -18.32
C GLU A 228 -10.32 4.66 -19.40
N GLU A 229 -9.95 5.91 -19.16
CA GLU A 229 -9.15 6.74 -20.07
C GLU A 229 -7.74 6.18 -20.28
N GLU A 230 -7.10 5.60 -19.25
CA GLU A 230 -5.82 4.89 -19.42
C GLU A 230 -5.97 3.68 -20.35
N ALA A 231 -7.02 2.90 -20.17
CA ALA A 231 -7.27 1.74 -21.02
C ALA A 231 -7.47 2.15 -22.49
N GLU A 232 -8.19 3.24 -22.75
CA GLU A 232 -8.34 3.82 -24.09
C GLU A 232 -7.01 4.35 -24.64
N LEU A 233 -6.24 5.10 -23.83
CA LEU A 233 -4.93 5.64 -24.22
C LEU A 233 -4.01 4.51 -24.72
N PHE A 234 -4.00 3.38 -24.03
CA PHE A 234 -3.16 2.26 -24.43
C PHE A 234 -3.61 1.52 -25.70
N THR A 235 -4.80 1.75 -26.21
CA THR A 235 -5.19 1.23 -27.51
C THR A 235 -4.45 1.90 -28.68
N ALA A 236 -3.97 3.12 -28.48
CA ALA A 236 -3.24 3.92 -29.46
C ALA A 236 -1.71 3.77 -29.36
N ASP A 237 -1.19 2.87 -28.52
CA ASP A 237 0.25 2.67 -28.25
C ASP A 237 0.97 4.00 -27.98
N PRO A 238 0.65 4.68 -26.86
CA PRO A 238 1.06 6.03 -26.56
C PRO A 238 2.58 6.16 -26.37
N ASP A 239 3.15 7.27 -26.80
CA ASP A 239 4.52 7.66 -26.52
C ASP A 239 4.68 8.25 -25.08
N GLU A 240 5.91 8.55 -24.68
CA GLU A 240 6.20 9.09 -23.34
C GLU A 240 5.58 10.47 -23.11
N GLU A 241 5.42 11.29 -24.15
CA GLU A 241 4.79 12.61 -24.05
C GLU A 241 3.30 12.48 -23.75
N ALA A 242 2.59 11.61 -24.45
CA ALA A 242 1.18 11.30 -24.20
C ALA A 242 0.96 10.74 -22.78
N LEU A 243 1.83 9.83 -22.34
CA LEU A 243 1.79 9.27 -20.99
C LEU A 243 2.03 10.34 -19.90
N MET A 244 3.00 11.24 -20.12
CA MET A 244 3.25 12.35 -19.20
C MET A 244 2.05 13.31 -19.15
N ALA A 245 1.50 13.68 -20.30
CA ALA A 245 0.34 14.56 -20.39
C ALA A 245 -0.85 13.98 -19.63
N PHE A 246 -1.12 12.69 -19.80
CA PHE A 246 -2.21 12.01 -19.11
C PHE A 246 -1.97 11.96 -17.59
N SER A 247 -0.77 11.59 -17.14
CA SER A 247 -0.42 11.59 -15.73
C SER A 247 -0.61 12.95 -15.08
N LEU A 248 -0.12 14.04 -15.73
CA LEU A 248 -0.28 15.41 -15.26
C LEU A 248 -1.76 15.84 -15.23
N GLU A 249 -2.55 15.45 -16.22
CA GLU A 249 -3.98 15.73 -16.28
C GLU A 249 -4.74 15.08 -15.13
N CYS A 250 -4.42 13.82 -14.79
CA CYS A 250 -5.01 13.15 -13.63
C CYS A 250 -4.71 13.91 -12.31
N HIS A 251 -3.48 14.39 -12.15
CA HIS A 251 -3.11 15.22 -10.99
C HIS A 251 -3.86 16.54 -10.95
N ARG A 252 -3.99 17.23 -12.09
CA ARG A 252 -4.70 18.50 -12.22
C ARG A 252 -6.20 18.34 -11.86
N ARG A 253 -6.86 17.32 -12.40
CA ARG A 253 -8.29 17.04 -12.15
C ARG A 253 -8.58 16.71 -10.69
N GLU A 254 -7.71 15.92 -10.04
CA GLU A 254 -7.85 15.70 -8.59
C GLU A 254 -7.65 17.01 -7.81
N GLU A 255 -6.70 17.84 -8.22
CA GLU A 255 -6.45 19.12 -7.56
C GLU A 255 -7.62 20.09 -7.68
N GLU A 256 -8.28 20.14 -8.83
CA GLU A 256 -9.49 20.94 -9.05
C GLU A 256 -10.68 20.44 -8.21
N LEU A 257 -10.82 19.13 -8.06
CA LEU A 257 -11.89 18.53 -7.27
C LEU A 257 -11.75 18.87 -5.77
N ILE A 258 -10.53 19.00 -5.26
CA ILE A 258 -10.26 19.21 -3.84
C ILE A 258 -10.07 20.69 -3.44
N ASN A 259 -10.09 21.63 -4.40
CA ASN A 259 -10.03 23.08 -4.17
C ASN A 259 -11.42 23.66 -3.97
#